data_001a1b27ef888dc760ec364d14ec1c20
#
_entry.id   001a1b27ef888dc760ec364d14ec1c20
#
_cell.length_a   1.000
_cell.length_b   1.000
_cell.length_c   1.000
_cell.angle_alpha   90.00
_cell.angle_beta   90.00
_cell.angle_gamma   90.00
#
_symmetry.space_group_name_H-M   'P 1'
#
loop_
_entity.id
_entity.type
_entity.pdbx_description
1 polymer ?
#
loop_
_entity_poly.entity_id
_entity_poly.type
_entity_poly.pdbx_seq_one_letter_code
_entity_poly.pdbx_strand_id
1 'polypeptide(L)'
;MDRLTFEAELRREGYQIINGGLRPDTANPEHAHDFDARVMVLGGEITITRDGKAETFRAGDSCSVRAGTMHAEQVGPEGVAYISGRRAASV
;
A
#
# COMPACT_ATOMS: atom_id res chain seq x y z
N MET A 1 2.60 -4.84 -13.41
CA MET A 1 3.83 -4.00 -13.32
C MET A 1 4.84 -4.77 -12.49
N ASP A 2 6.10 -4.77 -12.89
CA ASP A 2 7.12 -5.42 -12.09
C ASP A 2 7.73 -4.45 -11.06
N ARG A 3 8.49 -5.03 -10.13
CA ARG A 3 9.07 -4.29 -9.02
C ARG A 3 10.02 -3.19 -9.48
N LEU A 4 10.89 -3.48 -10.45
CA LEU A 4 11.88 -2.49 -10.90
C LEU A 4 11.22 -1.27 -11.55
N THR A 5 10.18 -1.51 -12.34
CA THR A 5 9.40 -0.44 -12.96
C THR A 5 8.71 0.40 -11.89
N PHE A 6 8.11 -0.24 -10.90
CA PHE A 6 7.44 0.46 -9.82
C PHE A 6 8.41 1.32 -9.01
N GLU A 7 9.59 0.77 -8.66
CA GLU A 7 10.61 1.53 -7.95
C GLU A 7 11.09 2.74 -8.74
N ALA A 8 11.28 2.58 -10.05
CA ALA A 8 11.70 3.67 -10.91
C ALA A 8 10.65 4.79 -10.93
N GLU A 9 9.36 4.43 -10.98
CA GLU A 9 8.28 5.41 -10.90
C GLU A 9 8.29 6.15 -9.57
N LEU A 10 8.47 5.43 -8.47
CA LEU A 10 8.50 6.04 -7.14
C LEU A 10 9.63 7.07 -7.05
N ARG A 11 10.82 6.73 -7.53
CA ARG A 11 11.95 7.65 -7.51
C ARG A 11 11.69 8.88 -8.36
N ARG A 12 11.17 8.68 -9.57
CA ARG A 12 10.87 9.78 -10.48
C ARG A 12 9.83 10.74 -9.90
N GLU A 13 8.89 10.20 -9.13
CA GLU A 13 7.81 10.99 -8.53
C GLU A 13 8.15 11.54 -7.15
N GLY A 14 9.37 11.31 -6.67
CA GLY A 14 9.82 11.88 -5.41
C GLY A 14 9.37 11.15 -4.16
N TYR A 15 9.00 9.89 -4.30
CA TYR A 15 8.62 9.07 -3.14
C TYR A 15 9.84 8.49 -2.44
N GLN A 16 9.78 8.41 -1.12
CA GLN A 16 10.73 7.65 -0.32
C GLN A 16 10.31 6.19 -0.33
N ILE A 17 11.23 5.29 -0.69
CA ILE A 17 10.92 3.86 -0.84
C ILE A 17 11.15 3.12 0.48
N ILE A 18 10.17 2.30 0.85
CA ILE A 18 10.21 1.49 2.05
C ILE A 18 9.82 0.06 1.69
N ASN A 19 10.67 -0.90 2.08
CA ASN A 19 10.32 -2.32 1.99
C ASN A 19 9.68 -2.71 3.31
N GLY A 20 8.56 -3.41 3.25
CA GLY A 20 7.84 -3.76 4.46
C GLY A 20 6.99 -4.99 4.32
N GLY A 21 6.26 -5.27 5.37
CA GLY A 21 5.32 -6.38 5.39
C GLY A 21 4.49 -6.32 6.66
N LEU A 22 3.44 -7.14 6.68
CA LEU A 22 2.57 -7.29 7.82
C LEU A 22 2.33 -8.78 8.05
N ARG A 23 2.13 -9.14 9.32
CA ARG A 23 1.92 -10.52 9.72
C ARG A 23 0.60 -11.07 9.21
N PRO A 24 0.48 -12.41 9.09
CA PRO A 24 -0.79 -13.03 8.73
C PRO A 24 -1.93 -12.52 9.61
N ASP A 25 -3.07 -12.35 8.98
CA ASP A 25 -4.33 -11.99 9.62
C ASP A 25 -4.32 -10.65 10.38
N THR A 26 -3.33 -9.81 10.13
CA THR A 26 -3.29 -8.45 10.71
C THR A 26 -4.52 -7.68 10.23
N ALA A 27 -5.20 -7.04 11.17
CA ALA A 27 -6.32 -6.15 10.88
C ALA A 27 -6.00 -4.77 11.43
N ASN A 28 -5.96 -3.78 10.55
CA ASN A 28 -5.79 -2.39 10.93
C ASN A 28 -7.12 -1.68 10.78
N PRO A 29 -7.68 -1.14 11.87
CA PRO A 29 -8.96 -0.44 11.79
C PRO A 29 -8.84 0.84 10.96
N GLU A 30 -9.95 1.45 10.69
CA GLU A 30 -10.02 2.63 9.84
C GLU A 30 -9.10 3.74 10.36
N HIS A 31 -8.25 4.25 9.48
CA HIS A 31 -7.27 5.30 9.78
C HIS A 31 -6.93 6.07 8.52
N ALA A 32 -6.22 7.17 8.68
CA ALA A 32 -5.70 7.95 7.56
C ALA A 32 -4.26 8.35 7.86
N HIS A 33 -3.50 8.63 6.81
CA HIS A 33 -2.13 9.12 6.91
C HIS A 33 -2.05 10.58 6.48
N ASP A 34 -1.03 11.28 6.93
CA ASP A 34 -0.76 12.66 6.50
C ASP A 34 0.20 12.74 5.30
N PHE A 35 0.41 11.62 4.63
CA PHE A 35 1.27 11.52 3.45
C PHE A 35 0.57 10.74 2.35
N ASP A 36 1.03 10.93 1.11
CA ASP A 36 0.59 10.12 -0.02
C ASP A 36 1.39 8.82 -0.02
N ALA A 37 0.73 7.71 -0.27
CA ALA A 37 1.35 6.39 -0.35
C ALA A 37 1.05 5.70 -1.67
N ARG A 38 2.04 4.97 -2.18
CA ARG A 38 1.86 4.02 -3.27
C ARG A 38 2.45 2.69 -2.82
N VAL A 39 1.74 1.61 -3.06
CA VAL A 39 2.13 0.28 -2.57
C VAL A 39 2.02 -0.73 -3.70
N MET A 40 3.01 -1.59 -3.80
CA MET A 40 2.95 -2.76 -4.67
C MET A 40 3.15 -4.01 -3.83
N VAL A 41 2.26 -4.97 -3.95
CA VAL A 41 2.35 -6.24 -3.24
C VAL A 41 3.37 -7.14 -3.93
N LEU A 42 4.28 -7.71 -3.15
CA LEU A 42 5.30 -8.65 -3.64
C LEU A 42 4.96 -10.09 -3.31
N GLY A 43 4.22 -10.34 -2.24
CA GLY A 43 3.79 -11.67 -1.84
C GLY A 43 2.64 -11.59 -0.85
N GLY A 44 1.85 -12.66 -0.76
CA GLY A 44 0.67 -12.67 0.09
C GLY A 44 -0.44 -11.80 -0.47
N GLU A 45 -1.29 -11.30 0.41
CA GLU A 45 -2.39 -10.43 -0.02
C GLU A 45 -2.84 -9.49 1.09
N ILE A 46 -3.42 -8.37 0.68
CA ILE A 46 -4.00 -7.40 1.59
C ILE A 46 -5.30 -6.87 0.97
N THR A 47 -6.34 -6.76 1.79
CA THR A 47 -7.60 -6.15 1.39
C THR A 47 -7.69 -4.78 2.01
N ILE A 48 -7.87 -3.77 1.17
CA ILE A 48 -8.02 -2.38 1.62
C ILE A 48 -9.47 -1.99 1.40
N THR A 49 -10.11 -1.52 2.47
CA THR A 49 -11.49 -1.03 2.41
C THR A 49 -11.47 0.47 2.57
N ARG A 50 -12.00 1.16 1.59
CA ARG A 50 -12.13 2.61 1.62
C ARG A 50 -13.42 3.00 0.93
N ASP A 51 -14.10 4.00 1.50
CA ASP A 51 -15.35 4.50 0.97
C ASP A 51 -16.39 3.38 0.78
N GLY A 52 -16.43 2.42 1.72
CA GLY A 52 -17.34 1.30 1.71
C GLY A 52 -17.00 0.20 0.71
N LYS A 53 -15.87 0.31 0.01
CA LYS A 53 -15.47 -0.67 -1.01
C LYS A 53 -14.22 -1.43 -0.56
N ALA A 54 -14.30 -2.76 -0.57
CA ALA A 54 -13.17 -3.63 -0.28
C ALA A 54 -12.51 -4.06 -1.58
N GLU A 55 -11.19 -3.96 -1.61
CA GLU A 55 -10.41 -4.33 -2.78
C GLU A 55 -9.20 -5.13 -2.32
N THR A 56 -8.98 -6.31 -2.91
CA THR A 56 -7.88 -7.20 -2.53
C THR A 56 -6.74 -7.10 -3.53
N PHE A 57 -5.54 -6.90 -2.99
CA PHE A 57 -4.30 -6.76 -3.78
C PHE A 57 -3.41 -7.95 -3.51
N ARG A 58 -2.91 -8.56 -4.58
CA ARG A 58 -2.01 -9.72 -4.57
C ARG A 58 -0.71 -9.40 -5.27
N ALA A 59 0.24 -10.33 -5.27
CA ALA A 59 1.55 -10.12 -5.89
C ALA A 59 1.42 -9.53 -7.30
N GLY A 60 2.11 -8.42 -7.53
CA GLY A 60 2.07 -7.68 -8.78
C GLY A 60 1.04 -6.57 -8.84
N ASP A 61 0.08 -6.55 -7.94
CA ASP A 61 -0.93 -5.50 -7.87
C ASP A 61 -0.38 -4.28 -7.13
N SER A 62 -0.84 -3.11 -7.51
CA SER A 62 -0.45 -1.87 -6.85
C SER A 62 -1.65 -0.97 -6.61
N CYS A 63 -1.51 -0.08 -5.64
CA CYS A 63 -2.54 0.89 -5.34
C CYS A 63 -1.92 2.19 -4.83
N SER A 64 -2.72 3.23 -4.84
CA SER A 64 -2.35 4.53 -4.29
C SER A 64 -3.36 4.94 -3.24
N VAL A 65 -2.88 5.49 -2.13
CA VAL A 65 -3.74 6.02 -1.08
C VAL A 65 -3.26 7.45 -0.79
N ARG A 66 -4.09 8.41 -1.12
CA ARG A 66 -3.75 9.82 -0.91
C ARG A 66 -3.85 10.19 0.57
N ALA A 67 -3.08 11.18 0.97
CA ALA A 67 -3.15 11.74 2.32
C ALA A 67 -4.59 12.09 2.68
N GLY A 68 -4.99 11.77 3.90
CA GLY A 68 -6.33 12.05 4.39
C GLY A 68 -7.41 11.05 4.01
N THR A 69 -7.07 10.04 3.20
CA THR A 69 -8.05 9.02 2.82
C THR A 69 -8.23 8.02 3.96
N MET A 70 -9.45 7.94 4.48
CA MET A 70 -9.79 6.94 5.51
C MET A 70 -9.86 5.56 4.87
N HIS A 71 -9.16 4.61 5.47
CA HIS A 71 -9.12 3.23 4.97
C HIS A 71 -8.84 2.25 6.09
N ALA A 72 -9.27 1.01 5.90
CA ALA A 72 -8.98 -0.10 6.80
C ALA A 72 -8.26 -1.19 6.01
N GLU A 73 -7.51 -2.04 6.71
CA GLU A 73 -6.71 -3.08 6.07
C GLU A 73 -6.94 -4.42 6.74
N GLN A 74 -7.00 -5.47 5.93
CA GLN A 74 -7.06 -6.85 6.39
C GLN A 74 -6.05 -7.66 5.60
N VAL A 75 -5.06 -8.21 6.30
CA VAL A 75 -4.02 -9.05 5.69
C VAL A 75 -4.50 -10.49 5.61
N GLY A 76 -4.15 -11.18 4.54
CA GLY A 76 -4.53 -12.58 4.33
C GLY A 76 -3.77 -13.55 5.24
N PRO A 77 -4.08 -14.85 5.13
CA PRO A 77 -3.55 -15.87 6.04
C PRO A 77 -2.05 -16.15 5.89
N GLU A 78 -1.43 -15.66 4.82
CA GLU A 78 0.00 -15.83 4.59
C GLU A 78 0.80 -14.55 4.84
N GLY A 79 0.14 -13.52 5.36
CA GLY A 79 0.77 -12.23 5.51
C GLY A 79 0.83 -11.46 4.20
N VAL A 80 1.55 -10.36 4.20
CA VAL A 80 1.80 -9.58 3.00
C VAL A 80 3.21 -9.01 3.04
N ALA A 81 3.90 -9.09 1.91
CA ALA A 81 5.17 -8.40 1.71
C ALA A 81 4.94 -7.36 0.61
N TYR A 82 5.50 -6.17 0.79
CA TYR A 82 5.27 -5.08 -0.15
C TYR A 82 6.45 -4.14 -0.25
N ILE A 83 6.47 -3.37 -1.34
CA ILE A 83 7.30 -2.19 -1.46
C ILE A 83 6.36 -0.98 -1.49
N SER A 84 6.66 0.04 -0.71
CA SER A 84 5.83 1.22 -0.67
C SER A 84 6.65 2.48 -0.87
N GLY A 85 5.99 3.50 -1.37
CA GLY A 85 6.52 4.84 -1.44
C GLY A 85 5.69 5.78 -0.59
N ARG A 86 6.36 6.72 0.08
CA ARG A 86 5.69 7.76 0.86
C ARG A 86 6.22 9.11 0.42
N ARG A 87 5.31 10.06 0.29
CA ARG A 87 5.65 11.42 -0.11
C ARG A 87 4.74 12.39 0.65
N ALA A 88 5.31 13.51 1.09
CA ALA A 88 4.53 14.53 1.77
C ALA A 88 3.31 14.92 0.92
N ALA A 89 2.18 15.17 1.58
CA ALA A 89 0.96 15.57 0.90
C ALA A 89 1.19 16.87 0.12
N SER A 90 0.63 16.92 -1.10
CA SER A 90 0.61 18.14 -1.89
C SER A 90 -0.34 19.14 -1.26
N VAL A 91 0.06 20.39 -1.23
CA VAL A 91 -0.75 21.48 -0.66
C VAL A 91 -1.49 22.21 -1.77
#